data_e56cccdbc0bd33922bcd9d68f110cd33
#
_entry.id   e56cccdbc0bd33922bcd9d68f110cd33
#
_cell.length_a   1.000
_cell.length_b   1.000
_cell.length_c   1.000
_cell.angle_alpha   90.00
_cell.angle_beta   90.00
_cell.angle_gamma   90.00
#
_symmetry.space_group_name_H-M   'P 1'
#
loop_
_entity.id
_entity.type
_entity.pdbx_description
1 polymer ?
#
loop_
_entity_poly.entity_id
_entity_poly.type
_entity_poly.pdbx_seq_one_letter_code
_entity_poly.pdbx_strand_id
1 'polypeptide(L)'
;FVERQRLFDLPRSSWADYDASLISAGGGLFLRSAKSIPISPEMQARFDIQADKLPPTELLNALLKAPVDLLWNGGIGTYVKSSQESHADVGDKANDALRVNGCELRAKVVGEGGNLGMTQLGRVEYNLNGGAGNTDFIDNAGGVDCSDHEVNIKILLNEIVASGDMTGKQRNSLLAEMTDAVGSLVLGNN
;
A
#
# COMPACT_ATOMS: atom_id res chain seq x y z
N PHE A 1 6.12 10.64 -15.70
CA PHE A 1 5.80 9.30 -16.21
C PHE A 1 7.05 8.50 -16.54
N VAL A 2 7.97 9.03 -17.36
CA VAL A 2 9.19 8.33 -17.82
C VAL A 2 10.02 7.78 -16.65
N GLU A 3 10.24 8.56 -15.61
CA GLU A 3 10.98 8.12 -14.43
C GLU A 3 10.25 7.01 -13.65
N ARG A 4 8.93 7.08 -13.58
CA ARG A 4 8.12 6.01 -12.98
C ARG A 4 8.22 4.72 -13.77
N GLN A 5 8.23 4.80 -15.11
CA GLN A 5 8.45 3.65 -15.98
C GLN A 5 9.85 3.07 -15.77
N ARG A 6 10.88 3.93 -15.71
CA ARG A 6 12.26 3.47 -15.44
C ARG A 6 12.36 2.70 -14.13
N LEU A 7 11.74 3.20 -13.06
CA LEU A 7 11.70 2.50 -11.76
C LEU A 7 10.93 1.17 -11.83
N PHE A 8 9.83 1.14 -12.59
CA PHE A 8 9.06 -0.09 -12.77
C PHE A 8 9.89 -1.17 -13.48
N ASP A 9 10.66 -0.80 -14.48
CA ASP A 9 11.52 -1.73 -15.25
C ASP A 9 12.82 -2.10 -14.49
N LEU A 10 13.16 -1.37 -13.43
CA LEU A 10 14.36 -1.61 -12.62
C LEU A 10 14.07 -2.68 -11.55
N PRO A 11 14.72 -3.88 -11.63
CA PRO A 11 14.53 -4.92 -10.64
C PRO A 11 14.86 -4.47 -9.22
N ARG A 12 13.97 -4.75 -8.27
CA ARG A 12 14.12 -4.40 -6.84
C ARG A 12 14.24 -2.91 -6.58
N SER A 13 13.68 -2.08 -7.45
CA SER A 13 13.67 -0.63 -7.25
C SER A 13 12.91 -0.22 -6.00
N SER A 14 13.34 0.88 -5.43
CA SER A 14 12.66 1.57 -4.33
C SER A 14 12.50 3.06 -4.68
N TRP A 15 11.75 3.79 -3.89
CA TRP A 15 11.67 5.25 -4.05
C TRP A 15 13.02 5.96 -3.88
N ALA A 16 13.98 5.33 -3.18
CA ALA A 16 15.34 5.88 -3.04
C ALA A 16 16.12 5.91 -4.35
N ASP A 17 15.71 5.12 -5.35
CA ASP A 17 16.30 5.07 -6.67
C ASP A 17 15.75 6.14 -7.64
N TYR A 18 14.79 6.95 -7.18
CA TYR A 18 14.20 8.03 -7.98
C TYR A 18 15.22 9.15 -8.23
N ASP A 19 15.27 9.65 -9.45
CA ASP A 19 16.12 10.78 -9.80
C ASP A 19 15.61 12.06 -9.12
N ALA A 20 16.34 12.52 -8.11
CA ALA A 20 15.97 13.68 -7.33
C ALA A 20 15.89 14.97 -8.17
N SER A 21 16.58 15.04 -9.31
CA SER A 21 16.54 16.21 -10.21
C SER A 21 15.19 16.38 -10.92
N LEU A 22 14.38 15.31 -10.98
CA LEU A 22 13.05 15.29 -11.60
C LEU A 22 11.92 15.59 -10.62
N ILE A 23 12.24 15.80 -9.34
CA ILE A 23 11.24 16.10 -8.32
C ILE A 23 10.82 17.57 -8.47
N SER A 24 9.50 17.81 -8.47
CA SER A 24 8.94 19.17 -8.52
C SER A 24 9.37 20.01 -7.31
N ALA A 25 9.38 21.33 -7.49
CA ALA A 25 9.67 22.26 -6.39
C ALA A 25 8.77 21.95 -5.17
N GLY A 26 9.38 21.96 -4.00
CA GLY A 26 8.70 21.63 -2.73
C GLY A 26 8.52 20.14 -2.46
N GLY A 27 8.70 19.26 -3.45
CA GLY A 27 8.68 17.81 -3.25
C GLY A 27 9.99 17.27 -2.69
N GLY A 28 10.00 15.98 -2.28
CA GLY A 28 11.20 15.34 -1.78
C GLY A 28 11.03 13.84 -1.56
N LEU A 29 12.16 13.19 -1.38
CA LEU A 29 12.27 11.81 -0.92
C LEU A 29 12.92 11.80 0.46
N PHE A 30 12.26 11.18 1.39
CA PHE A 30 12.69 11.22 2.79
C PHE A 30 12.81 9.80 3.36
N LEU A 31 13.89 9.55 4.07
CA LEU A 31 14.07 8.28 4.75
C LEU A 31 13.12 8.16 5.94
N ARG A 32 12.46 7.02 6.09
CA ARG A 32 11.63 6.72 7.27
C ARG A 32 12.40 6.71 8.58
N SER A 33 13.73 6.54 8.51
CA SER A 33 14.65 6.59 9.66
C SER A 33 15.12 8.01 9.99
N ALA A 34 14.73 9.03 9.23
CA ALA A 34 15.08 10.41 9.53
C ALA A 34 14.51 10.83 10.89
N LYS A 35 15.25 11.62 11.64
CA LYS A 35 14.75 12.17 12.91
C LYS A 35 13.67 13.24 12.67
N SER A 36 13.79 13.97 11.59
CA SER A 36 12.88 15.07 11.22
C SER A 36 12.94 15.29 9.71
N ILE A 37 11.80 15.59 9.12
CA ILE A 37 11.63 15.93 7.72
C ILE A 37 11.24 17.40 7.65
N PRO A 38 11.97 18.25 6.88
CA PRO A 38 11.55 19.61 6.63
C PRO A 38 10.29 19.62 5.76
N ILE A 39 9.34 20.47 6.11
CA ILE A 39 8.08 20.62 5.38
C ILE A 39 8.18 21.89 4.53
N SER A 40 8.13 21.74 3.24
CA SER A 40 8.18 22.88 2.31
C SER A 40 6.87 23.68 2.34
N PRO A 41 6.88 24.95 1.92
CA PRO A 41 5.65 25.74 1.80
C PRO A 41 4.61 25.06 0.89
N GLU A 42 5.04 24.38 -0.15
CA GLU A 42 4.15 23.63 -1.06
C GLU A 42 3.51 22.43 -0.36
N MET A 43 4.26 21.71 0.47
CA MET A 43 3.72 20.63 1.31
C MET A 43 2.73 21.16 2.32
N GLN A 44 3.04 22.28 3.00
CA GLN A 44 2.14 22.94 3.94
C GLN A 44 0.81 23.28 3.26
N ALA A 45 0.88 23.96 2.13
CA ALA A 45 -0.31 24.40 1.39
C ALA A 45 -1.11 23.21 0.82
N ARG A 46 -0.42 22.17 0.29
CA ARG A 46 -1.10 21.04 -0.36
C ARG A 46 -1.75 20.09 0.63
N PHE A 47 -1.12 19.86 1.77
CA PHE A 47 -1.54 18.86 2.76
C PHE A 47 -2.12 19.48 4.03
N ASP A 48 -2.22 20.82 4.09
CA ASP A 48 -2.73 21.54 5.26
C ASP A 48 -1.91 21.24 6.53
N ILE A 49 -0.58 21.28 6.39
CA ILE A 49 0.37 21.08 7.49
C ILE A 49 0.86 22.44 7.97
N GLN A 50 0.75 22.71 9.27
CA GLN A 50 1.18 23.99 9.85
C GLN A 50 2.63 23.98 10.36
N ALA A 51 3.22 22.82 10.51
CA ALA A 51 4.58 22.66 11.03
C ALA A 51 5.64 22.88 9.94
N ASP A 52 6.79 23.43 10.31
CA ASP A 52 7.95 23.58 9.42
C ASP A 52 8.78 22.30 9.31
N LYS A 53 8.60 21.36 10.25
CA LYS A 53 9.26 20.06 10.28
C LYS A 53 8.46 19.06 11.10
N LEU A 54 8.48 17.81 10.70
CA LEU A 54 7.80 16.70 11.39
C LEU A 54 8.69 15.44 11.43
N PRO A 55 8.60 14.62 12.46
CA PRO A 55 9.07 13.24 12.39
C PRO A 55 8.34 12.46 11.29
N PRO A 56 8.95 11.43 10.68
CA PRO A 56 8.32 10.65 9.60
C PRO A 56 6.93 10.11 9.96
N THR A 57 6.73 9.62 11.17
CA THR A 57 5.44 9.08 11.63
C THR A 57 4.35 10.14 11.70
N GLU A 58 4.68 11.33 12.19
CA GLU A 58 3.73 12.46 12.25
C GLU A 58 3.42 13.01 10.86
N LEU A 59 4.42 13.05 9.96
CA LEU A 59 4.19 13.41 8.56
C LEU A 59 3.24 12.41 7.89
N LEU A 60 3.44 11.10 8.08
CA LEU A 60 2.54 10.09 7.54
C LEU A 60 1.11 10.23 8.10
N ASN A 61 0.96 10.49 9.40
CA ASN A 61 -0.34 10.77 10.02
C ASN A 61 -1.00 12.01 9.38
N ALA A 62 -0.24 13.10 9.16
CA ALA A 62 -0.76 14.30 8.50
C ALA A 62 -1.15 14.03 7.03
N LEU A 63 -0.36 13.25 6.30
CA LEU A 63 -0.67 12.87 4.91
C LEU A 63 -1.94 12.01 4.81
N LEU A 64 -2.17 11.10 5.75
CA LEU A 64 -3.42 10.33 5.81
C LEU A 64 -4.65 11.24 5.99
N LYS A 65 -4.51 12.35 6.69
CA LYS A 65 -5.59 13.34 6.91
C LYS A 65 -5.67 14.43 5.84
N ALA A 66 -4.83 14.37 4.80
CA ALA A 66 -4.76 15.43 3.80
C ALA A 66 -6.05 15.51 2.95
N PRO A 67 -6.48 16.73 2.54
CA PRO A 67 -7.66 16.93 1.70
C PRO A 67 -7.32 16.62 0.24
N VAL A 68 -7.39 15.35 -0.12
CA VAL A 68 -7.10 14.84 -1.47
C VAL A 68 -8.32 14.20 -2.10
N ASP A 69 -8.32 14.05 -3.42
CA ASP A 69 -9.43 13.38 -4.10
C ASP A 69 -9.38 11.86 -3.89
N LEU A 70 -8.19 11.28 -3.93
CA LEU A 70 -7.96 9.85 -3.75
C LEU A 70 -6.81 9.60 -2.77
N LEU A 71 -7.06 8.76 -1.78
CA LEU A 71 -6.06 8.09 -0.96
C LEU A 71 -5.98 6.63 -1.39
N TRP A 72 -4.85 6.23 -1.98
CA TRP A 72 -4.64 4.85 -2.38
C TRP A 72 -3.71 4.13 -1.41
N ASN A 73 -4.21 3.09 -0.75
CA ASN A 73 -3.42 2.22 0.09
C ASN A 73 -2.93 1.02 -0.73
N GLY A 74 -1.68 1.03 -1.11
CA GLY A 74 -1.08 0.01 -1.98
C GLY A 74 -0.20 -1.01 -1.26
N GLY A 75 -0.32 -1.15 0.06
CA GLY A 75 0.56 -2.02 0.83
C GLY A 75 -0.03 -2.53 2.14
N ILE A 76 0.75 -3.34 2.86
CA ILE A 76 0.37 -3.95 4.13
C ILE A 76 0.37 -2.91 5.25
N GLY A 77 -0.59 -3.04 6.14
CA GLY A 77 -0.75 -2.25 7.35
C GLY A 77 -2.16 -1.72 7.53
N THR A 78 -2.61 -1.59 8.76
CA THR A 78 -3.92 -1.01 9.10
C THR A 78 -3.74 0.42 9.58
N TYR A 79 -4.01 1.36 8.71
CA TYR A 79 -3.75 2.79 8.89
C TYR A 79 -4.95 3.58 9.39
N VAL A 80 -6.15 3.00 9.29
CA VAL A 80 -7.40 3.66 9.68
C VAL A 80 -8.20 2.73 10.58
N LYS A 81 -8.67 3.25 11.70
CA LYS A 81 -9.58 2.57 12.62
C LYS A 81 -10.79 3.45 12.91
N SER A 82 -11.81 2.91 13.59
CA SER A 82 -12.85 3.74 14.16
C SER A 82 -12.35 4.51 15.39
N SER A 83 -12.91 5.68 15.63
CA SER A 83 -12.70 6.43 16.88
C SER A 83 -13.12 5.65 18.14
N GLN A 84 -13.98 4.65 17.99
CA GLN A 84 -14.44 3.75 19.07
C GLN A 84 -13.52 2.53 19.30
N GLU A 85 -12.58 2.29 18.42
CA GLU A 85 -11.60 1.20 18.56
C GLU A 85 -10.32 1.71 19.21
N SER A 86 -9.70 0.90 20.06
CA SER A 86 -8.33 1.16 20.54
C SER A 86 -7.30 0.62 19.55
N HIS A 87 -6.05 1.05 19.67
CA HIS A 87 -4.95 0.48 18.89
C HIS A 87 -4.76 -1.03 19.16
N ALA A 88 -5.06 -1.48 20.38
CA ALA A 88 -4.96 -2.89 20.74
C ALA A 88 -6.00 -3.75 20.00
N ASP A 89 -7.20 -3.22 19.76
CA ASP A 89 -8.24 -3.93 19.01
C ASP A 89 -7.87 -4.16 17.56
N VAL A 90 -7.08 -3.24 16.97
CA VAL A 90 -6.59 -3.36 15.60
C VAL A 90 -5.52 -4.45 15.45
N GLY A 91 -4.68 -4.63 16.47
CA GLY A 91 -3.65 -5.68 16.46
C GLY A 91 -2.42 -5.42 15.59
N ASP A 92 -2.32 -4.28 14.93
CA ASP A 92 -1.17 -3.85 14.10
C ASP A 92 -0.32 -2.81 14.83
N LYS A 93 0.46 -3.26 15.79
CA LYS A 93 1.27 -2.41 16.67
C LYS A 93 2.30 -1.56 15.92
N ALA A 94 2.80 -2.03 14.78
CA ALA A 94 3.82 -1.32 14.01
C ALA A 94 3.33 0.04 13.49
N ASN A 95 2.04 0.19 13.29
CA ASN A 95 1.41 1.39 12.72
C ASN A 95 0.64 2.24 13.75
N ASP A 96 0.67 1.91 15.04
CA ASP A 96 -0.06 2.64 16.07
C ASP A 96 0.22 4.15 16.06
N ALA A 97 1.49 4.52 15.90
CA ALA A 97 1.93 5.92 15.98
C ALA A 97 1.45 6.81 14.80
N LEU A 98 1.08 6.19 13.69
CA LEU A 98 0.66 6.93 12.49
C LEU A 98 -0.83 6.72 12.15
N ARG A 99 -1.49 5.73 12.77
CA ARG A 99 -2.88 5.38 12.50
C ARG A 99 -3.83 6.51 12.87
N VAL A 100 -4.83 6.73 12.03
CA VAL A 100 -5.86 7.77 12.16
C VAL A 100 -7.24 7.14 12.38
N ASN A 101 -8.22 7.95 12.79
CA ASN A 101 -9.61 7.52 12.85
C ASN A 101 -10.32 7.78 11.51
N GLY A 102 -11.34 7.00 11.19
CA GLY A 102 -12.12 7.16 9.96
C GLY A 102 -12.73 8.56 9.81
N CYS A 103 -13.19 9.15 10.90
CA CYS A 103 -13.72 10.51 10.92
C CYS A 103 -12.69 11.63 10.67
N GLU A 104 -11.39 11.33 10.78
CA GLU A 104 -10.32 12.29 10.50
C GLU A 104 -9.90 12.32 9.02
N LEU A 105 -10.31 11.34 8.23
CA LEU A 105 -9.99 11.26 6.81
C LEU A 105 -10.75 12.36 6.03
N ARG A 106 -9.99 13.12 5.23
CA ARG A 106 -10.53 14.18 4.37
C ARG A 106 -10.42 13.84 2.89
N ALA A 107 -9.87 12.68 2.55
CA ALA A 107 -9.89 12.17 1.18
C ALA A 107 -11.34 11.93 0.75
N LYS A 108 -11.68 12.25 -0.51
CA LYS A 108 -13.02 12.01 -1.05
C LYS A 108 -13.27 10.52 -1.29
N VAL A 109 -12.24 9.84 -1.78
CA VAL A 109 -12.26 8.41 -2.07
C VAL A 109 -11.06 7.74 -1.43
N VAL A 110 -11.27 6.56 -0.84
CA VAL A 110 -10.19 5.66 -0.41
C VAL A 110 -10.28 4.38 -1.21
N GLY A 111 -9.16 3.99 -1.85
CA GLY A 111 -9.01 2.71 -2.51
C GLY A 111 -7.98 1.84 -1.78
N GLU A 112 -8.29 0.58 -1.57
CA GLU A 112 -7.46 -0.38 -0.85
C GLU A 112 -6.89 -1.44 -1.80
N GLY A 113 -5.73 -1.16 -2.41
CA GLY A 113 -4.96 -2.11 -3.22
C GLY A 113 -4.11 -3.09 -2.39
N GLY A 114 -4.34 -3.16 -1.10
CA GLY A 114 -3.78 -4.10 -0.13
C GLY A 114 -4.88 -4.65 0.76
N ASN A 115 -4.51 -5.47 1.74
CA ASN A 115 -5.47 -6.06 2.68
C ASN A 115 -5.46 -5.29 4.01
N LEU A 116 -6.65 -5.09 4.58
CA LEU A 116 -6.84 -4.55 5.93
C LEU A 116 -6.21 -3.16 6.15
N GLY A 117 -6.23 -2.28 5.15
CA GLY A 117 -5.79 -0.89 5.28
C GLY A 117 -6.65 -0.10 6.25
N MET A 118 -7.92 -0.47 6.35
CA MET A 118 -8.89 0.06 7.31
C MET A 118 -9.52 -1.07 8.11
N THR A 119 -9.83 -0.83 9.39
CA THR A 119 -10.76 -1.72 10.11
C THR A 119 -12.15 -1.59 9.50
N GLN A 120 -12.99 -2.60 9.67
CA GLN A 120 -14.38 -2.53 9.18
C GLN A 120 -15.15 -1.37 9.82
N LEU A 121 -14.99 -1.15 11.12
CA LEU A 121 -15.63 -0.03 11.81
C LEU A 121 -15.04 1.32 11.37
N GLY A 122 -13.73 1.41 11.11
CA GLY A 122 -13.10 2.60 10.57
C GLY A 122 -13.62 2.97 9.17
N ARG A 123 -13.85 1.98 8.32
CA ARG A 123 -14.46 2.17 6.99
C ARG A 123 -15.92 2.67 7.10
N VAL A 124 -16.69 2.05 7.98
CA VAL A 124 -18.07 2.51 8.25
C VAL A 124 -18.08 3.97 8.75
N GLU A 125 -17.22 4.30 9.70
CA GLU A 125 -17.10 5.65 10.22
C GLU A 125 -16.70 6.65 9.13
N TYR A 126 -15.72 6.33 8.28
CA TYR A 126 -15.31 7.15 7.15
C TYR A 126 -16.47 7.39 6.16
N ASN A 127 -17.19 6.34 5.77
CA ASN A 127 -18.31 6.45 4.84
C ASN A 127 -19.48 7.26 5.45
N LEU A 128 -19.77 7.10 6.74
CA LEU A 128 -20.78 7.90 7.43
C LEU A 128 -20.42 9.40 7.49
N ASN A 129 -19.14 9.73 7.44
CA ASN A 129 -18.67 11.12 7.36
C ASN A 129 -18.58 11.66 5.91
N GLY A 130 -19.16 10.95 4.94
CA GLY A 130 -19.29 11.41 3.55
C GLY A 130 -18.14 10.98 2.63
N GLY A 131 -17.22 10.16 3.10
CA GLY A 131 -16.21 9.53 2.27
C GLY A 131 -16.79 8.38 1.43
N ALA A 132 -16.07 7.97 0.39
CA ALA A 132 -16.42 6.84 -0.46
C ALA A 132 -15.28 5.82 -0.48
N GLY A 133 -15.58 4.58 -0.16
CA GLY A 133 -14.63 3.48 -0.19
C GLY A 133 -15.33 2.13 -0.18
N ASN A 134 -14.75 1.18 -0.87
CA ASN A 134 -15.18 -0.22 -0.84
C ASN A 134 -14.45 -0.99 0.27
N THR A 135 -14.82 -2.24 0.45
CA THR A 135 -14.01 -3.18 1.23
C THR A 135 -12.76 -3.58 0.46
N ASP A 136 -11.68 -3.87 1.19
CA ASP A 136 -10.39 -4.24 0.61
C ASP A 136 -10.47 -5.41 -0.39
N PHE A 137 -11.31 -6.42 -0.13
CA PHE A 137 -11.47 -7.56 -1.04
C PHE A 137 -12.14 -7.20 -2.38
N ILE A 138 -12.77 -6.03 -2.50
CA ILE A 138 -13.28 -5.51 -3.78
C ILE A 138 -12.15 -4.80 -4.53
N ASP A 139 -11.50 -3.84 -3.89
CA ASP A 139 -10.45 -3.04 -4.53
C ASP A 139 -9.17 -3.86 -4.79
N ASN A 140 -8.90 -4.89 -3.97
CA ASN A 140 -7.77 -5.81 -4.10
C ASN A 140 -8.17 -7.20 -4.61
N ALA A 141 -9.28 -7.34 -5.30
CA ALA A 141 -9.75 -8.62 -5.83
C ALA A 141 -8.68 -9.31 -6.69
N GLY A 142 -8.07 -8.60 -7.63
CA GLY A 142 -7.00 -9.13 -8.48
C GLY A 142 -5.76 -9.56 -7.70
N GLY A 143 -5.40 -8.85 -6.62
CA GLY A 143 -4.27 -9.23 -5.76
C GLY A 143 -4.52 -10.54 -5.01
N VAL A 144 -5.71 -10.72 -4.49
CA VAL A 144 -6.12 -11.97 -3.79
C VAL A 144 -6.21 -13.14 -4.77
N ASP A 145 -6.81 -12.96 -5.94
CA ASP A 145 -6.92 -14.00 -6.97
C ASP A 145 -5.54 -14.43 -7.48
N CYS A 146 -4.62 -13.49 -7.69
CA CYS A 146 -3.24 -13.78 -8.03
C CYS A 146 -2.56 -14.64 -6.94
N SER A 147 -2.75 -14.27 -5.67
CA SER A 147 -2.21 -15.01 -4.54
C SER A 147 -2.78 -16.42 -4.45
N ASP A 148 -4.07 -16.59 -4.72
CA ASP A 148 -4.74 -17.91 -4.73
C ASP A 148 -4.14 -18.84 -5.79
N HIS A 149 -3.99 -18.36 -7.01
CA HIS A 149 -3.35 -19.12 -8.07
C HIS A 149 -1.89 -19.46 -7.73
N GLU A 150 -1.12 -18.47 -7.32
CA GLU A 150 0.31 -18.63 -7.03
C GLU A 150 0.56 -19.63 -5.90
N VAL A 151 -0.18 -19.52 -4.81
CA VAL A 151 0.01 -20.37 -3.62
C VAL A 151 -0.34 -21.83 -3.94
N ASN A 152 -1.47 -22.08 -4.61
CA ASN A 152 -1.90 -23.43 -4.94
C ASN A 152 -0.93 -24.11 -5.93
N ILE A 153 -0.44 -23.39 -6.93
CA ILE A 153 0.58 -23.90 -7.86
C ILE A 153 1.86 -24.25 -7.10
N LYS A 154 2.31 -23.37 -6.20
CA LYS A 154 3.53 -23.60 -5.41
C LYS A 154 3.40 -24.79 -4.46
N ILE A 155 2.23 -24.99 -3.85
CA ILE A 155 1.96 -26.14 -2.98
C ILE A 155 2.14 -27.43 -3.79
N LEU A 156 1.46 -27.56 -4.94
CA LEU A 156 1.54 -28.71 -5.81
C LEU A 156 2.98 -28.97 -6.27
N LEU A 157 3.65 -27.95 -6.78
CA LEU A 157 5.02 -28.12 -7.29
C LEU A 157 6.03 -28.45 -6.19
N ASN A 158 5.82 -27.98 -4.96
CA ASN A 158 6.67 -28.34 -3.83
C ASN A 158 6.55 -29.84 -3.46
N GLU A 159 5.36 -30.43 -3.56
CA GLU A 159 5.16 -31.85 -3.37
C GLU A 159 5.88 -32.70 -4.46
N ILE A 160 5.80 -32.24 -5.71
CA ILE A 160 6.51 -32.89 -6.83
C ILE A 160 8.04 -32.81 -6.66
N VAL A 161 8.56 -31.69 -6.14
CA VAL A 161 9.98 -31.57 -5.81
C VAL A 161 10.36 -32.49 -4.64
N ALA A 162 9.50 -32.59 -3.63
CA ALA A 162 9.75 -33.44 -2.47
C ALA A 162 9.73 -34.93 -2.81
N SER A 163 8.90 -35.35 -3.79
CA SER A 163 8.90 -36.74 -4.30
C SER A 163 10.11 -37.09 -5.19
N GLY A 164 10.87 -36.08 -5.62
CA GLY A 164 12.02 -36.24 -6.49
C GLY A 164 11.71 -36.27 -8.00
N ASP A 165 10.45 -36.07 -8.38
CA ASP A 165 10.01 -36.03 -9.77
C ASP A 165 10.36 -34.74 -10.51
N MET A 166 10.76 -33.73 -9.76
CA MET A 166 11.17 -32.39 -10.27
C MET A 166 12.31 -31.84 -9.42
N THR A 167 13.26 -31.19 -10.05
CA THR A 167 14.29 -30.39 -9.33
C THR A 167 13.79 -29.00 -9.00
N GLY A 168 14.33 -28.37 -7.93
CA GLY A 168 14.02 -27.00 -7.58
C GLY A 168 14.32 -26.00 -8.72
N LYS A 169 15.33 -26.28 -9.57
CA LYS A 169 15.63 -25.44 -10.74
C LYS A 169 14.53 -25.53 -11.79
N GLN A 170 14.07 -26.75 -12.12
CA GLN A 170 12.95 -26.93 -13.05
C GLN A 170 11.66 -26.28 -12.55
N ARG A 171 11.36 -26.44 -11.25
CA ARG A 171 10.24 -25.74 -10.60
C ARG A 171 10.30 -24.24 -10.81
N ASN A 172 11.46 -23.62 -10.54
CA ASN A 172 11.61 -22.16 -10.67
C ASN A 172 11.47 -21.69 -12.12
N SER A 173 11.98 -22.47 -13.10
CA SER A 173 11.78 -22.18 -14.52
C SER A 173 10.31 -22.24 -14.90
N LEU A 174 9.61 -23.30 -14.50
CA LEU A 174 8.19 -23.47 -14.77
C LEU A 174 7.34 -22.34 -14.16
N LEU A 175 7.62 -21.94 -12.92
CA LEU A 175 6.92 -20.81 -12.29
C LEU A 175 7.12 -19.50 -13.05
N ALA A 176 8.31 -19.25 -13.58
CA ALA A 176 8.57 -18.06 -14.39
C ALA A 176 7.79 -18.11 -15.73
N GLU A 177 7.72 -19.26 -16.37
CA GLU A 177 6.98 -19.47 -17.61
C GLU A 177 5.45 -19.31 -17.42
N MET A 178 4.94 -19.61 -16.23
CA MET A 178 3.50 -19.50 -15.91
C MET A 178 3.03 -18.06 -15.61
N THR A 179 3.92 -17.09 -15.51
CA THR A 179 3.59 -15.72 -15.09
C THR A 179 2.48 -15.10 -15.92
N ASP A 180 2.59 -15.15 -17.25
CA ASP A 180 1.60 -14.56 -18.17
C ASP A 180 0.26 -15.31 -18.13
N ALA A 181 0.31 -16.63 -17.96
CA ALA A 181 -0.90 -17.46 -17.85
C ALA A 181 -1.68 -17.12 -16.58
N VAL A 182 -1.00 -17.00 -15.44
CA VAL A 182 -1.63 -16.56 -14.17
C VAL A 182 -2.19 -15.15 -14.31
N GLY A 183 -1.42 -14.21 -14.88
CA GLY A 183 -1.88 -12.85 -15.13
C GLY A 183 -3.16 -12.81 -15.99
N SER A 184 -3.23 -13.62 -17.04
CA SER A 184 -4.41 -13.71 -17.92
C SER A 184 -5.63 -14.29 -17.20
N LEU A 185 -5.44 -15.28 -16.34
CA LEU A 185 -6.52 -15.83 -15.51
C LEU A 185 -7.06 -14.79 -14.54
N VAL A 186 -6.18 -14.11 -13.83
CA VAL A 186 -6.55 -13.05 -12.86
C VAL A 186 -7.33 -11.93 -13.56
N LEU A 187 -6.86 -11.47 -14.71
CA LEU A 187 -7.58 -10.43 -15.50
C LEU A 187 -8.91 -10.92 -16.07
N GLY A 188 -9.06 -12.20 -16.30
CA GLY A 188 -10.30 -12.79 -16.76
C GLY A 188 -11.35 -13.01 -15.66
N ASN A 189 -10.90 -13.16 -14.42
CA ASN A 189 -11.76 -13.36 -13.25
C ASN A 189 -12.29 -12.04 -12.66
N ASN A 190 -11.59 -10.92 -12.87
CA ASN A 190 -11.87 -9.61 -12.30
C ASN A 190 -12.23 -8.57 -13.36
#